data_e74167bb2a03901020c7213950d2c8b9
#
_entry.id   e74167bb2a03901020c7213950d2c8b9
#
_cell.length_a   1.000
_cell.length_b   1.000
_cell.length_c   1.000
_cell.angle_alpha   90.00
_cell.angle_beta   90.00
_cell.angle_gamma   90.00
#
_symmetry.space_group_name_H-M   'P 1'
#
loop_
_entity.id
_entity.type
_entity.pdbx_description
1 polymer ?
#
loop_
_entity_poly.entity_id
_entity_poly.type
_entity_poly.pdbx_seq_one_letter_code
_entity_poly.pdbx_strand_id
1 'polypeptide(L)'
;MLSSQISTYLFVLPIFLVSLTIHEYAHAWLAYRYGDDTAKRMGRLTLNPLAHISLFGTIILPLLVRFGWAKPVPINFTILTKRQIFAVAAAGPLSNILLALILAVLFRVFSLEAATLLGNFVLLAILINIILAVFNLIPIPPLDGSRMVYARLKSSEAINAYSNFARFGMLILVGFLLLGGFRIIILPVVAVFYSLLGLPLPVLTIEQTKTDSEYKNKYTKMKLKA
;
A
#
# COMPACT_ATOMS: atom_id res chain seq x y z
N MET A 1 22.18 1.34 15.13
CA MET A 1 21.08 0.47 14.69
C MET A 1 19.69 0.97 15.10
N LEU A 2 19.43 1.33 16.37
CA LEU A 2 18.10 1.82 16.79
C LEU A 2 17.73 3.17 16.16
N SER A 3 18.68 4.09 16.03
CA SER A 3 18.48 5.42 15.44
C SER A 3 18.17 5.39 13.94
N SER A 4 18.78 4.49 13.18
CA SER A 4 18.52 4.34 11.75
C SER A 4 17.14 3.71 11.48
N GLN A 5 16.68 2.81 12.34
CA GLN A 5 15.35 2.24 12.24
C GLN A 5 14.26 3.27 12.55
N ILE A 6 14.44 4.06 13.62
CA ILE A 6 13.50 5.12 14.00
C ILE A 6 13.36 6.15 12.87
N SER A 7 14.47 6.57 12.25
CA SER A 7 14.41 7.52 11.14
C SER A 7 13.64 6.97 9.93
N THR A 8 13.82 5.69 9.59
CA THR A 8 13.07 5.05 8.51
C THR A 8 11.56 5.03 8.79
N TYR A 9 11.15 4.69 10.02
CA TYR A 9 9.74 4.71 10.39
C TYR A 9 9.12 6.12 10.36
N LEU A 10 9.87 7.16 10.73
CA LEU A 10 9.39 8.54 10.66
C LEU A 10 9.06 9.01 9.24
N PHE A 11 9.73 8.46 8.21
CA PHE A 11 9.42 8.75 6.81
C PHE A 11 8.34 7.84 6.23
N VAL A 12 8.41 6.54 6.51
CA VAL A 12 7.50 5.55 5.93
C VAL A 12 6.09 5.66 6.51
N LEU A 13 5.96 5.91 7.81
CA LEU A 13 4.66 5.93 8.48
C LEU A 13 3.70 7.01 7.97
N PRO A 14 4.11 8.29 7.81
CA PRO A 14 3.22 9.31 7.23
C PRO A 14 2.77 8.97 5.81
N ILE A 15 3.68 8.49 4.96
CA ILE A 15 3.36 8.07 3.59
C ILE A 15 2.33 6.94 3.61
N PHE A 16 2.58 5.91 4.43
CA PHE A 16 1.69 4.77 4.57
C PHE A 16 0.30 5.19 5.04
N LEU A 17 0.21 6.06 6.06
CA LEU A 17 -1.06 6.55 6.59
C LEU A 17 -1.85 7.34 5.55
N VAL A 18 -1.21 8.22 4.80
CA VAL A 18 -1.88 8.98 3.74
C VAL A 18 -2.35 8.07 2.62
N SER A 19 -1.47 7.18 2.13
CA SER A 19 -1.80 6.23 1.05
C SER A 19 -2.96 5.31 1.42
N LEU A 20 -2.96 4.82 2.67
CA LEU A 20 -4.01 3.97 3.21
C LEU A 20 -5.32 4.74 3.42
N THR A 21 -5.25 6.00 3.87
CA THR A 21 -6.43 6.87 4.00
C THR A 21 -7.12 7.09 2.67
N ILE A 22 -6.36 7.36 1.61
CA ILE A 22 -6.89 7.52 0.25
C ILE A 22 -7.53 6.21 -0.24
N HIS A 23 -6.91 5.08 0.03
CA HIS A 23 -7.41 3.74 -0.29
C HIS A 23 -8.78 3.49 0.39
N GLU A 24 -8.85 3.64 1.71
CA GLU A 24 -10.08 3.45 2.48
C GLU A 24 -11.18 4.46 2.09
N TYR A 25 -10.79 5.71 1.85
CA TYR A 25 -11.71 6.73 1.36
C TYR A 25 -12.31 6.36 0.00
N ALA A 26 -11.52 5.81 -0.92
CA ALA A 26 -12.00 5.39 -2.24
C ALA A 26 -13.07 4.30 -2.14
N HIS A 27 -12.88 3.30 -1.27
CA HIS A 27 -13.90 2.30 -0.96
C HIS A 27 -15.19 2.93 -0.41
N ALA A 28 -15.06 3.76 0.64
CA ALA A 28 -16.18 4.41 1.30
C ALA A 28 -16.95 5.35 0.36
N TRP A 29 -16.22 6.11 -0.45
CA TRP A 29 -16.80 7.06 -1.39
C TRP A 29 -17.62 6.35 -2.49
N LEU A 30 -17.06 5.27 -3.05
CA LEU A 30 -17.76 4.54 -4.11
C LEU A 30 -18.96 3.76 -3.55
N ALA A 31 -18.85 3.18 -2.35
CA ALA A 31 -19.98 2.55 -1.66
C ALA A 31 -21.10 3.57 -1.40
N TYR A 32 -20.74 4.76 -0.92
CA TYR A 32 -21.69 5.87 -0.73
C TYR A 32 -22.40 6.28 -2.03
N ARG A 33 -21.65 6.35 -3.15
CA ARG A 33 -22.23 6.64 -4.49
C ARG A 33 -23.21 5.57 -4.95
N TYR A 34 -23.09 4.35 -4.46
CA TYR A 34 -24.00 3.24 -4.73
C TYR A 34 -25.13 3.08 -3.68
N GLY A 35 -25.27 4.04 -2.76
CA GLY A 35 -26.34 4.09 -1.77
C GLY A 35 -26.00 3.52 -0.39
N ASP A 36 -24.76 3.07 -0.18
CA ASP A 36 -24.30 2.65 1.16
C ASP A 36 -23.74 3.83 1.94
N ASP A 37 -24.53 4.39 2.84
CA ASP A 37 -24.14 5.50 3.71
C ASP A 37 -23.48 5.06 5.03
N THR A 38 -23.21 3.76 5.20
CA THR A 38 -22.69 3.19 6.46
C THR A 38 -21.39 3.86 6.89
N ALA A 39 -20.41 3.99 6.00
CA ALA A 39 -19.14 4.66 6.30
C ALA A 39 -19.34 6.14 6.66
N LYS A 40 -20.26 6.83 5.97
CA LYS A 40 -20.58 8.25 6.24
C LYS A 40 -21.19 8.43 7.62
N ARG A 41 -22.19 7.62 8.00
CA ARG A 41 -22.84 7.66 9.31
C ARG A 41 -21.88 7.38 10.45
N MET A 42 -20.84 6.56 10.21
CA MET A 42 -19.81 6.25 11.20
C MET A 42 -18.63 7.23 11.18
N GLY A 43 -18.71 8.34 10.44
CA GLY A 43 -17.64 9.34 10.35
C GLY A 43 -16.38 8.85 9.65
N ARG A 44 -16.50 7.78 8.82
CA ARG A 44 -15.39 7.12 8.15
C ARG A 44 -15.23 7.50 6.66
N LEU A 45 -16.17 8.26 6.11
CA LEU A 45 -16.05 8.88 4.79
C LEU A 45 -15.29 10.20 4.90
N THR A 46 -13.99 10.12 5.16
CA THR A 46 -13.13 11.27 5.43
C THR A 46 -11.69 10.99 5.00
N LEU A 47 -10.98 12.04 4.59
CA LEU A 47 -9.54 12.01 4.33
C LEU A 47 -8.68 12.26 5.59
N ASN A 48 -9.29 12.34 6.77
CA ASN A 48 -8.55 12.44 8.03
C ASN A 48 -7.92 11.09 8.37
N PRO A 49 -6.57 10.96 8.38
CA PRO A 49 -5.90 9.70 8.68
C PRO A 49 -6.25 9.12 10.04
N LEU A 50 -6.51 9.97 11.03
CA LEU A 50 -6.84 9.56 12.39
C LEU A 50 -8.11 8.70 12.47
N ALA A 51 -9.05 8.93 11.53
CA ALA A 51 -10.25 8.11 11.44
C ALA A 51 -9.96 6.66 11.02
N HIS A 52 -8.83 6.37 10.35
CA HIS A 52 -8.44 5.08 9.80
C HIS A 52 -7.38 4.36 10.63
N ILE A 53 -6.86 5.00 11.71
CA ILE A 53 -5.88 4.39 12.60
C ILE A 53 -6.57 3.37 13.52
N SER A 54 -5.96 2.20 13.64
CA SER A 54 -6.20 1.23 14.70
C SER A 54 -4.99 1.23 15.63
N LEU A 55 -5.18 1.52 16.92
CA LEU A 55 -4.07 1.51 17.88
C LEU A 55 -3.30 0.18 17.82
N PHE A 56 -4.01 -0.92 17.78
CA PHE A 56 -3.40 -2.25 17.72
C PHE A 56 -2.83 -2.56 16.32
N GLY A 57 -3.64 -2.44 15.25
CA GLY A 57 -3.25 -2.84 13.90
C GLY A 57 -2.27 -1.91 13.22
N THR A 58 -2.37 -0.58 13.48
CA THR A 58 -1.58 0.42 12.75
C THR A 58 -0.33 0.86 13.53
N ILE A 59 -0.33 0.72 14.86
CA ILE A 59 0.78 1.20 15.70
C ILE A 59 1.50 0.02 16.36
N ILE A 60 0.80 -0.78 17.21
CA ILE A 60 1.44 -1.80 18.03
C ILE A 60 2.01 -2.94 17.19
N LEU A 61 1.23 -3.50 16.25
CA LEU A 61 1.67 -4.64 15.44
C LEU A 61 2.86 -4.32 14.53
N PRO A 62 2.92 -3.20 13.80
CA PRO A 62 4.10 -2.86 13.00
C PRO A 62 5.38 -2.76 13.84
N LEU A 63 5.29 -2.28 15.08
CA LEU A 63 6.43 -2.21 16.00
C LEU A 63 6.89 -3.60 16.47
N LEU A 64 5.97 -4.55 16.67
CA LEU A 64 6.29 -5.89 17.18
C LEU A 64 6.71 -6.87 16.07
N VAL A 65 5.94 -6.93 14.98
CA VAL A 65 6.10 -7.96 13.94
C VAL A 65 6.37 -7.39 12.55
N ARG A 66 6.58 -6.08 12.43
CA ARG A 66 6.80 -5.35 11.17
C ARG A 66 5.67 -5.54 10.14
N PHE A 67 4.51 -5.93 10.60
CA PHE A 67 3.30 -6.07 9.80
C PHE A 67 2.14 -5.41 10.55
N GLY A 68 1.27 -4.71 9.83
CA GLY A 68 0.12 -4.04 10.42
C GLY A 68 -0.99 -3.82 9.40
N TRP A 69 -2.15 -3.45 9.91
CA TRP A 69 -3.31 -3.10 9.08
C TRP A 69 -4.02 -1.86 9.62
N ALA A 70 -4.72 -1.17 8.74
CA ALA A 70 -5.64 -0.12 9.14
C ALA A 70 -6.94 -0.70 9.68
N LYS A 71 -7.70 0.17 10.31
CA LYS A 71 -9.10 -0.11 10.60
C LYS A 71 -9.88 0.05 9.30
N PRO A 72 -10.43 -1.04 8.71
CA PRO A 72 -11.13 -0.95 7.42
C PRO A 72 -12.40 -0.12 7.54
N VAL A 73 -12.80 0.54 6.44
CA VAL A 73 -14.09 1.23 6.39
C VAL A 73 -15.25 0.24 6.40
N PRO A 74 -16.31 0.50 7.18
CA PRO A 74 -17.48 -0.36 7.20
C PRO A 74 -18.27 -0.19 5.91
N ILE A 75 -18.54 -1.29 5.22
CA ILE A 75 -19.34 -1.36 4.00
C ILE A 75 -20.44 -2.41 4.16
N ASN A 76 -21.66 -2.03 3.88
CA ASN A 76 -22.79 -2.95 3.89
C ASN A 76 -22.95 -3.63 2.51
N PHE A 77 -22.27 -4.77 2.34
CA PHE A 77 -22.30 -5.50 1.07
C PHE A 77 -23.65 -6.13 0.75
N THR A 78 -24.60 -6.18 1.69
CA THR A 78 -25.91 -6.82 1.47
C THR A 78 -26.82 -5.98 0.57
N ILE A 79 -26.60 -4.65 0.53
CA ILE A 79 -27.39 -3.74 -0.30
C ILE A 79 -26.79 -3.51 -1.68
N LEU A 80 -25.55 -3.99 -1.91
CA LEU A 80 -24.81 -3.79 -3.14
C LEU A 80 -25.00 -4.97 -4.10
N THR A 81 -25.17 -4.69 -5.37
CA THR A 81 -25.13 -5.71 -6.43
C THR A 81 -23.72 -6.29 -6.58
N LYS A 82 -23.58 -7.48 -7.15
CA LYS A 82 -22.28 -8.11 -7.42
C LYS A 82 -21.33 -7.19 -8.21
N ARG A 83 -21.84 -6.46 -9.21
CA ARG A 83 -21.04 -5.49 -9.98
C ARG A 83 -20.53 -4.34 -9.10
N GLN A 84 -21.38 -3.83 -8.23
CA GLN A 84 -21.02 -2.76 -7.29
C GLN A 84 -20.01 -3.25 -6.24
N ILE A 85 -20.19 -4.48 -5.70
CA ILE A 85 -19.19 -5.10 -4.81
C ILE A 85 -17.82 -5.17 -5.49
N PHE A 86 -17.76 -5.62 -6.75
CA PHE A 86 -16.52 -5.66 -7.51
C PHE A 86 -15.90 -4.27 -7.66
N ALA A 87 -16.70 -3.29 -8.06
CA ALA A 87 -16.22 -1.91 -8.27
C ALA A 87 -15.72 -1.29 -6.96
N VAL A 88 -16.49 -1.45 -5.87
CA VAL A 88 -16.08 -0.97 -4.54
C VAL A 88 -14.79 -1.63 -4.08
N ALA A 89 -14.67 -2.96 -4.21
CA ALA A 89 -13.45 -3.67 -3.85
C ALA A 89 -12.23 -3.24 -4.71
N ALA A 90 -12.44 -2.90 -5.97
CA ALA A 90 -11.37 -2.41 -6.84
C ALA A 90 -10.96 -0.94 -6.56
N ALA A 91 -11.86 -0.14 -5.95
CA ALA A 91 -11.65 1.31 -5.79
C ALA A 91 -10.41 1.66 -4.97
N GLY A 92 -10.15 0.95 -3.88
CA GLY A 92 -8.96 1.14 -3.04
C GLY A 92 -7.65 0.88 -3.81
N PRO A 93 -7.44 -0.33 -4.34
CA PRO A 93 -6.25 -0.63 -5.13
C PRO A 93 -6.06 0.31 -6.32
N LEU A 94 -7.14 0.65 -7.04
CA LEU A 94 -7.08 1.59 -8.17
C LEU A 94 -6.70 3.00 -7.73
N SER A 95 -7.15 3.47 -6.58
CA SER A 95 -6.75 4.78 -6.04
C SER A 95 -5.26 4.83 -5.73
N ASN A 96 -4.68 3.75 -5.20
CA ASN A 96 -3.25 3.66 -4.96
C ASN A 96 -2.44 3.63 -6.27
N ILE A 97 -2.89 2.87 -7.29
CA ILE A 97 -2.25 2.89 -8.60
C ILE A 97 -2.28 4.30 -9.19
N LEU A 98 -3.44 4.96 -9.16
CA LEU A 98 -3.57 6.33 -9.67
C LEU A 98 -2.65 7.30 -8.93
N LEU A 99 -2.58 7.22 -7.60
CA LEU A 99 -1.69 8.05 -6.81
C LEU A 99 -0.21 7.79 -7.16
N ALA A 100 0.19 6.52 -7.32
CA ALA A 100 1.54 6.18 -7.74
C ALA A 100 1.88 6.77 -9.12
N LEU A 101 0.96 6.72 -10.08
CA LEU A 101 1.13 7.30 -11.41
C LEU A 101 1.25 8.83 -11.36
N ILE A 102 0.39 9.51 -10.58
CA ILE A 102 0.46 10.96 -10.39
C ILE A 102 1.82 11.34 -9.81
N LEU A 103 2.27 10.66 -8.75
CA LEU A 103 3.58 10.91 -8.13
C LEU A 103 4.73 10.65 -9.09
N ALA A 104 4.64 9.62 -9.94
CA ALA A 104 5.66 9.33 -10.97
C ALA A 104 5.74 10.44 -12.02
N VAL A 105 4.60 10.99 -12.46
CA VAL A 105 4.57 12.15 -13.35
C VAL A 105 5.20 13.37 -12.68
N LEU A 106 4.83 13.66 -11.43
CA LEU A 106 5.41 14.78 -10.67
C LEU A 106 6.92 14.62 -10.48
N PHE A 107 7.40 13.41 -10.16
CA PHE A 107 8.83 13.12 -10.05
C PHE A 107 9.59 13.51 -11.32
N ARG A 108 9.04 13.22 -12.50
CA ARG A 108 9.66 13.55 -13.79
C ARG A 108 9.52 15.02 -14.15
N VAL A 109 8.31 15.59 -14.03
CA VAL A 109 8.05 17.00 -14.40
C VAL A 109 8.90 17.95 -13.60
N PHE A 110 9.09 17.70 -12.30
CA PHE A 110 9.95 18.50 -11.45
C PHE A 110 11.43 18.07 -11.47
N SER A 111 11.81 17.11 -12.34
CA SER A 111 13.18 16.59 -12.46
C SER A 111 13.79 16.23 -11.11
N LEU A 112 13.00 15.58 -10.23
CA LEU A 112 13.44 15.21 -8.89
C LEU A 112 14.57 14.17 -8.97
N GLU A 113 15.59 14.34 -8.13
CA GLU A 113 16.69 13.40 -8.04
C GLU A 113 16.50 12.43 -6.87
N ALA A 114 16.73 11.13 -7.12
CA ALA A 114 16.60 10.08 -6.09
C ALA A 114 17.51 10.30 -4.88
N ALA A 115 18.65 10.99 -5.07
CA ALA A 115 19.61 11.31 -4.01
C ALA A 115 19.12 12.42 -3.09
N THR A 116 18.10 13.20 -3.49
CA THR A 116 17.54 14.25 -2.63
C THR A 116 16.51 13.68 -1.66
N LEU A 117 16.35 14.35 -0.51
CA LEU A 117 15.34 13.96 0.48
C LEU A 117 13.92 13.92 -0.14
N LEU A 118 13.56 14.97 -0.90
CA LEU A 118 12.25 15.07 -1.55
C LEU A 118 12.07 13.99 -2.63
N GLY A 119 13.07 13.80 -3.48
CA GLY A 119 13.00 12.78 -4.54
C GLY A 119 12.87 11.37 -3.98
N ASN A 120 13.67 11.05 -2.95
CA ASN A 120 13.57 9.76 -2.28
C ASN A 120 12.21 9.57 -1.56
N PHE A 121 11.68 10.62 -0.92
CA PHE A 121 10.35 10.61 -0.30
C PHE A 121 9.24 10.31 -1.33
N VAL A 122 9.29 10.95 -2.51
CA VAL A 122 8.33 10.69 -3.60
C VAL A 122 8.47 9.26 -4.13
N LEU A 123 9.69 8.76 -4.32
CA LEU A 123 9.92 7.36 -4.74
C LEU A 123 9.40 6.36 -3.72
N LEU A 124 9.61 6.60 -2.42
CA LEU A 124 9.04 5.78 -1.35
C LEU A 124 7.51 5.82 -1.35
N ALA A 125 6.92 6.97 -1.62
CA ALA A 125 5.47 7.10 -1.74
C ALA A 125 4.92 6.30 -2.93
N ILE A 126 5.59 6.34 -4.09
CA ILE A 126 5.26 5.50 -5.24
C ILE A 126 5.34 4.01 -4.85
N LEU A 127 6.45 3.60 -4.23
CA LEU A 127 6.67 2.21 -3.80
C LEU A 127 5.55 1.71 -2.87
N ILE A 128 5.22 2.48 -1.84
CA ILE A 128 4.19 2.11 -0.86
C ILE A 128 2.83 1.97 -1.53
N ASN A 129 2.48 2.88 -2.44
CA ASN A 129 1.20 2.82 -3.16
C ASN A 129 1.13 1.61 -4.09
N ILE A 130 2.19 1.27 -4.81
CA ILE A 130 2.24 0.06 -5.65
C ILE A 130 2.12 -1.20 -4.77
N ILE A 131 2.85 -1.26 -3.66
CA ILE A 131 2.76 -2.38 -2.71
C ILE A 131 1.33 -2.54 -2.19
N LEU A 132 0.70 -1.46 -1.73
CA LEU A 132 -0.67 -1.48 -1.23
C LEU A 132 -1.65 -1.98 -2.29
N ALA A 133 -1.52 -1.51 -3.53
CA ALA A 133 -2.39 -1.93 -4.62
C ALA A 133 -2.22 -3.41 -4.94
N VAL A 134 -0.99 -3.86 -5.17
CA VAL A 134 -0.67 -5.25 -5.55
C VAL A 134 -1.06 -6.22 -4.43
N PHE A 135 -0.74 -5.87 -3.18
CA PHE A 135 -1.08 -6.69 -2.02
C PHE A 135 -2.59 -6.86 -1.88
N ASN A 136 -3.36 -5.77 -1.97
CA ASN A 136 -4.81 -5.83 -1.85
C ASN A 136 -5.51 -6.49 -3.06
N LEU A 137 -4.86 -6.59 -4.21
CA LEU A 137 -5.38 -7.33 -5.36
C LEU A 137 -5.21 -8.86 -5.25
N ILE A 138 -4.44 -9.36 -4.28
CA ILE A 138 -4.29 -10.80 -4.04
C ILE A 138 -5.65 -11.41 -3.63
N PRO A 139 -6.07 -12.53 -4.25
CA PRO A 139 -7.39 -13.12 -4.01
C PRO A 139 -7.47 -13.94 -2.72
N ILE A 140 -6.86 -13.46 -1.65
CA ILE A 140 -6.86 -14.09 -0.32
C ILE A 140 -7.68 -13.24 0.66
N PRO A 141 -8.73 -13.77 1.32
CA PRO A 141 -9.43 -13.03 2.37
C PRO A 141 -8.49 -12.68 3.54
N PRO A 142 -8.58 -11.48 4.11
CA PRO A 142 -9.63 -10.46 3.96
C PRO A 142 -9.33 -9.37 2.91
N LEU A 143 -8.37 -9.57 2.00
CA LEU A 143 -7.95 -8.58 1.01
C LEU A 143 -9.03 -8.28 -0.04
N ASP A 144 -8.97 -7.11 -0.69
CA ASP A 144 -9.98 -6.66 -1.66
C ASP A 144 -10.09 -7.56 -2.89
N GLY A 145 -8.98 -8.12 -3.37
CA GLY A 145 -8.95 -9.09 -4.45
C GLY A 145 -9.85 -10.29 -4.18
N SER A 146 -9.96 -10.71 -2.92
CA SER A 146 -10.87 -11.77 -2.52
C SER A 146 -12.34 -11.40 -2.70
N ARG A 147 -12.70 -10.13 -2.43
CA ARG A 147 -14.07 -9.63 -2.64
C ARG A 147 -14.39 -9.48 -4.13
N MET A 148 -13.37 -9.12 -4.94
CA MET A 148 -13.49 -9.10 -6.41
C MET A 148 -13.79 -10.51 -6.95
N VAL A 149 -13.14 -11.54 -6.43
CA VAL A 149 -13.45 -12.96 -6.75
C VAL A 149 -14.86 -13.31 -6.31
N TYR A 150 -15.22 -13.06 -5.05
CA TYR A 150 -16.58 -13.28 -4.54
C TYR A 150 -17.65 -12.66 -5.44
N ALA A 151 -17.44 -11.46 -5.91
CA ALA A 151 -18.36 -10.74 -6.78
C ALA A 151 -18.57 -11.42 -8.16
N ARG A 152 -17.66 -12.28 -8.58
CA ARG A 152 -17.73 -13.04 -9.85
C ARG A 152 -18.42 -14.39 -9.71
N LEU A 153 -18.60 -14.89 -8.49
CA LEU A 153 -19.25 -16.18 -8.25
C LEU A 153 -20.76 -16.10 -8.54
N LYS A 154 -21.27 -17.09 -9.28
CA LYS A 154 -22.67 -17.12 -9.72
C LYS A 154 -23.49 -18.21 -9.01
N SER A 155 -22.93 -19.39 -8.80
CA SER A 155 -23.66 -20.49 -8.19
C SER A 155 -23.64 -20.46 -6.67
N SER A 156 -24.68 -20.98 -6.02
CA SER A 156 -24.76 -21.06 -4.56
C SER A 156 -23.67 -21.95 -3.98
N GLU A 157 -23.30 -23.01 -4.69
CA GLU A 157 -22.23 -23.94 -4.29
C GLU A 157 -20.88 -23.23 -4.25
N ALA A 158 -20.56 -22.43 -5.29
CA ALA A 158 -19.33 -21.66 -5.35
C ALA A 158 -19.27 -20.58 -4.25
N ILE A 159 -20.39 -19.92 -3.96
CA ILE A 159 -20.49 -18.94 -2.88
C ILE A 159 -20.28 -19.61 -1.52
N ASN A 160 -20.89 -20.76 -1.28
CA ASN A 160 -20.73 -21.52 -0.03
C ASN A 160 -19.29 -22.03 0.14
N ALA A 161 -18.70 -22.61 -0.92
CA ALA A 161 -17.31 -23.04 -0.91
C ALA A 161 -16.35 -21.87 -0.61
N TYR A 162 -16.58 -20.72 -1.26
CA TYR A 162 -15.81 -19.52 -1.00
C TYR A 162 -15.98 -19.01 0.44
N SER A 163 -17.20 -19.02 0.99
CA SER A 163 -17.47 -18.59 2.37
C SER A 163 -16.75 -19.48 3.38
N ASN A 164 -16.69 -20.78 3.13
CA ASN A 164 -15.94 -21.73 3.95
C ASN A 164 -14.41 -21.47 3.87
N PHE A 165 -13.90 -21.24 2.67
CA PHE A 165 -12.50 -20.84 2.45
C PHE A 165 -12.16 -19.52 3.18
N ALA A 166 -13.04 -18.52 3.11
CA ALA A 166 -12.85 -17.20 3.69
C ALA A 166 -12.71 -17.22 5.23
N ARG A 167 -13.28 -18.23 5.91
CA ARG A 167 -13.11 -18.41 7.36
C ARG A 167 -11.65 -18.63 7.75
N PHE A 168 -10.86 -19.22 6.86
CA PHE A 168 -9.42 -19.46 7.06
C PHE A 168 -8.56 -18.40 6.42
N GLY A 169 -9.17 -17.36 5.83
CA GLY A 169 -8.48 -16.35 5.05
C GLY A 169 -7.29 -15.70 5.76
N MET A 170 -7.45 -15.33 7.05
CA MET A 170 -6.36 -14.76 7.84
C MET A 170 -5.20 -15.75 8.04
N LEU A 171 -5.47 -17.02 8.31
CA LEU A 171 -4.44 -18.06 8.44
C LEU A 171 -3.71 -18.28 7.12
N ILE A 172 -4.45 -18.30 6.00
CA ILE A 172 -3.89 -18.44 4.66
C ILE A 172 -3.01 -17.22 4.33
N LEU A 173 -3.47 -16.00 4.67
CA LEU A 173 -2.68 -14.78 4.46
C LEU A 173 -1.38 -14.78 5.27
N VAL A 174 -1.45 -15.16 6.55
CA VAL A 174 -0.25 -15.30 7.39
C VAL A 174 0.68 -16.37 6.83
N GLY A 175 0.16 -17.53 6.45
CA GLY A 175 0.94 -18.59 5.79
C GLY A 175 1.60 -18.11 4.50
N PHE A 176 0.86 -17.39 3.64
CA PHE A 176 1.38 -16.76 2.43
C PHE A 176 2.56 -15.83 2.72
N LEU A 177 2.45 -14.98 3.75
CA LEU A 177 3.53 -14.07 4.14
C LEU A 177 4.76 -14.83 4.69
N LEU A 178 4.55 -15.83 5.56
CA LEU A 178 5.63 -16.64 6.15
C LEU A 178 6.37 -17.48 5.11
N LEU A 179 5.67 -17.99 4.08
CA LEU A 179 6.27 -18.74 2.97
C LEU A 179 6.94 -17.83 1.92
N GLY A 180 7.05 -16.54 2.19
CA GLY A 180 7.75 -15.60 1.30
C GLY A 180 6.90 -15.11 0.13
N GLY A 181 5.58 -15.22 0.20
CA GLY A 181 4.66 -14.76 -0.85
C GLY A 181 4.83 -13.30 -1.21
N PHE A 182 5.19 -12.45 -0.23
CA PHE A 182 5.54 -11.06 -0.46
C PHE A 182 6.74 -10.94 -1.43
N ARG A 183 7.81 -11.69 -1.19
CA ARG A 183 9.02 -11.67 -2.02
C ARG A 183 8.76 -12.25 -3.42
N ILE A 184 7.96 -13.32 -3.51
CA ILE A 184 7.72 -14.06 -4.75
C ILE A 184 6.74 -13.33 -5.67
N ILE A 185 5.71 -12.68 -5.13
CA ILE A 185 4.63 -12.07 -5.92
C ILE A 185 4.78 -10.54 -5.96
N ILE A 186 4.95 -9.88 -4.81
CA ILE A 186 4.86 -8.42 -4.75
C ILE A 186 6.12 -7.77 -5.30
N LEU A 187 7.31 -8.21 -4.90
CA LEU A 187 8.54 -7.57 -5.34
C LEU A 187 8.75 -7.62 -6.86
N PRO A 188 8.50 -8.74 -7.58
CA PRO A 188 8.61 -8.74 -9.05
C PRO A 188 7.65 -7.77 -9.71
N VAL A 189 6.39 -7.70 -9.25
CA VAL A 189 5.41 -6.75 -9.81
C VAL A 189 5.85 -5.30 -9.57
N VAL A 190 6.34 -4.98 -8.39
CA VAL A 190 6.90 -3.66 -8.07
C VAL A 190 8.08 -3.33 -8.99
N ALA A 191 9.01 -4.27 -9.18
CA ALA A 191 10.16 -4.08 -10.06
C ALA A 191 9.74 -3.81 -11.51
N VAL A 192 8.73 -4.53 -12.02
CA VAL A 192 8.15 -4.28 -13.34
C VAL A 192 7.56 -2.87 -13.43
N PHE A 193 6.79 -2.44 -12.42
CA PHE A 193 6.22 -1.07 -12.38
C PHE A 193 7.31 0.00 -12.44
N TYR A 194 8.36 -0.12 -11.62
CA TYR A 194 9.47 0.83 -11.62
C TYR A 194 10.20 0.84 -12.96
N SER A 195 10.42 -0.34 -13.56
CA SER A 195 11.03 -0.48 -14.88
C SER A 195 10.18 0.18 -15.97
N LEU A 196 8.87 -0.09 -16.00
CA LEU A 196 7.94 0.51 -16.98
C LEU A 196 7.85 2.03 -16.85
N LEU A 197 7.88 2.53 -15.63
CA LEU A 197 7.90 3.97 -15.36
C LEU A 197 9.29 4.57 -15.54
N GLY A 198 10.34 3.76 -15.76
CA GLY A 198 11.74 4.20 -15.87
C GLY A 198 12.20 4.98 -14.65
N LEU A 199 11.77 4.59 -13.45
CA LEU A 199 12.11 5.23 -12.20
C LEU A 199 13.24 4.47 -11.49
N PRO A 200 14.15 5.17 -10.79
CA PRO A 200 15.11 4.53 -9.91
C PRO A 200 14.39 3.97 -8.66
N LEU A 201 14.90 2.88 -8.09
CA LEU A 201 14.39 2.37 -6.83
C LEU A 201 14.71 3.34 -5.68
N PRO A 202 13.82 3.49 -4.68
CA PRO A 202 14.08 4.34 -3.53
C PRO A 202 15.19 3.76 -2.65
N VAL A 203 15.92 4.64 -1.99
CA VAL A 203 16.92 4.28 -0.99
C VAL A 203 16.21 4.05 0.34
N LEU A 204 16.24 2.83 0.85
CA LEU A 204 15.55 2.44 2.08
C LEU A 204 16.33 2.78 3.36
N THR A 205 17.60 3.19 3.24
CA THR A 205 18.46 3.48 4.40
C THR A 205 19.15 4.85 4.21
N ILE A 206 18.95 5.76 5.16
CA ILE A 206 19.61 7.08 5.16
C ILE A 206 21.16 6.95 5.30
N GLU A 207 21.64 5.83 5.83
CA GLU A 207 23.09 5.56 5.94
C GLU A 207 23.79 5.36 4.59
N GLN A 208 23.10 4.81 3.58
CA GLN A 208 23.71 4.62 2.24
C GLN A 208 23.97 5.95 1.53
N THR A 209 23.13 6.97 1.74
CA THR A 209 23.34 8.31 1.18
C THR A 209 24.55 9.03 1.78
N LYS A 210 24.88 8.78 3.04
CA LYS A 210 26.09 9.32 3.68
C LYS A 210 27.36 8.66 3.15
N THR A 211 27.33 7.32 3.02
CA THR A 211 28.49 6.54 2.54
C THR A 211 28.80 6.89 1.08
N ASP A 212 27.80 7.01 0.21
CA ASP A 212 27.98 7.40 -1.19
C ASP A 212 28.50 8.86 -1.33
N SER A 213 28.02 9.77 -0.49
CA SER A 213 28.50 11.15 -0.49
C SER A 213 29.92 11.26 0.07
N GLU A 214 30.28 10.49 1.07
CA GLU A 214 31.65 10.41 1.61
C GLU A 214 32.61 9.74 0.62
N TYR A 215 32.19 8.67 -0.07
CA TYR A 215 32.95 8.03 -1.15
C TYR A 215 33.18 9.01 -2.32
N LYS A 216 32.15 9.67 -2.82
CA LYS A 216 32.27 10.70 -3.87
C LYS A 216 33.23 11.83 -3.45
N ASN A 217 33.10 12.31 -2.23
CA ASN A 217 33.94 13.39 -1.72
C ASN A 217 35.40 12.96 -1.55
N LYS A 218 35.63 11.68 -1.15
CA LYS A 218 36.96 11.10 -1.05
C LYS A 218 37.62 10.88 -2.43
N TYR A 219 36.89 10.45 -3.43
CA TYR A 219 37.32 10.27 -4.81
C TYR A 219 37.64 11.63 -5.48
N THR A 220 36.79 12.64 -5.25
CA THR A 220 37.03 14.00 -5.78
C THR A 220 38.26 14.63 -5.16
N LYS A 221 38.49 14.47 -3.85
CA LYS A 221 39.71 14.95 -3.17
C LYS A 221 40.97 14.18 -3.60
N MET A 222 40.90 12.91 -3.97
CA MET A 222 42.04 12.19 -4.52
C MET A 222 42.39 12.62 -5.96
N LYS A 223 41.39 12.92 -6.81
CA LYS A 223 41.62 13.45 -8.16
C LYS A 223 42.18 14.86 -8.20
N LEU A 224 41.99 15.67 -7.16
CA LEU A 224 42.52 17.02 -7.05
C LEU A 224 43.95 17.04 -6.48
N LYS A 225 44.47 15.91 -6.00
CA LYS A 225 45.83 15.76 -5.44
C LYS A 225 46.78 14.99 -6.36
N ALA A 226 46.31 14.45 -7.48
CA ALA A 226 47.10 13.83 -8.54
C ALA A 226 47.23 14.78 -9.75
#